data_75e4087dda94129627e929cfa2563f45
#
_entry.id   75e4087dda94129627e929cfa2563f45
#
_cell.length_a   1.000
_cell.length_b   1.000
_cell.length_c   1.000
_cell.angle_alpha   90.00
_cell.angle_beta   90.00
_cell.angle_gamma   90.00
#
_symmetry.space_group_name_H-M   'P 1'
#
loop_
_entity.id
_entity.type
_entity.pdbx_description
1 polymer ?
#
loop_
_entity_poly.entity_id
_entity_poly.type
_entity_poly.pdbx_seq_one_letter_code
_entity_poly.pdbx_strand_id
1 'polypeptide(L)'
;MENITNLIRIKSNPKLKMSPDGDFFRYWVEFLRPLHELTKREMDVLAEFLKVRYNLSREIINTDRLDRVLMSEETKRDIRQTCGISAKHFQVIMSKFRKNGVIRNEKIFLNLIPSIDKDGARLMINFSFKDEQQFVKLGPQKSSQKS
;
A
#
# COMPACT_ATOMS: atom_id res chain seq x y z
N MET A 1 27.75 17.44 14.70
CA MET A 1 27.11 16.21 14.34
C MET A 1 26.76 16.24 12.87
N GLU A 2 27.39 15.40 12.11
CA GLU A 2 27.18 15.44 10.69
C GLU A 2 25.87 14.75 10.30
N ASN A 3 24.99 15.50 9.69
CA ASN A 3 23.83 14.90 9.06
C ASN A 3 24.25 14.36 7.70
N ILE A 4 24.60 13.08 7.71
CA ILE A 4 24.89 12.42 6.46
C ILE A 4 23.55 12.06 5.83
N THR A 5 23.05 12.95 5.02
CA THR A 5 21.93 12.62 4.16
C THR A 5 22.49 11.98 2.92
N ASN A 6 22.60 10.67 2.94
CA ASN A 6 22.87 9.93 1.72
C ASN A 6 21.60 9.94 0.87
N LEU A 7 21.47 10.98 0.07
CA LEU A 7 20.42 11.06 -0.91
C LEU A 7 20.79 10.15 -2.07
N ILE A 8 20.21 8.98 -2.09
CA ILE A 8 20.29 8.14 -3.28
C ILE A 8 19.40 8.80 -4.34
N ARG A 9 20.03 9.49 -5.27
CA ARG A 9 19.31 9.99 -6.44
C ARG A 9 19.19 8.86 -7.44
N ILE A 10 18.02 8.29 -7.50
CA ILE A 10 17.69 7.37 -8.57
C ILE A 10 17.43 8.21 -9.81
N LYS A 11 18.25 8.04 -10.84
CA LYS A 11 17.99 8.67 -12.13
C LYS A 11 16.65 8.18 -12.64
N SER A 12 15.70 9.07 -12.76
CA SER A 12 14.40 8.70 -13.29
C SER A 12 14.54 8.30 -14.77
N ASN A 13 14.05 7.12 -15.08
CA ASN A 13 13.83 6.74 -16.47
C ASN A 13 12.71 7.65 -17.00
N PRO A 14 12.93 8.42 -18.09
CA PRO A 14 11.91 9.32 -18.60
C PRO A 14 10.63 8.63 -19.07
N LYS A 15 10.64 7.30 -19.20
CA LYS A 15 9.45 6.51 -19.51
C LYS A 15 8.63 6.17 -18.28
N LEU A 16 9.12 6.43 -17.06
CA LEU A 16 8.46 6.08 -15.82
C LEU A 16 8.05 7.35 -15.09
N LYS A 17 6.75 7.49 -14.87
CA LYS A 17 6.24 8.59 -14.05
C LYS A 17 6.27 8.17 -12.58
N MET A 18 7.36 8.51 -11.92
CA MET A 18 7.52 8.25 -10.48
C MET A 18 6.84 9.33 -9.65
N SER A 19 5.56 9.52 -9.88
CA SER A 19 4.72 10.46 -9.15
C SER A 19 3.48 9.73 -8.64
N PRO A 20 2.78 10.28 -7.64
CA PRO A 20 1.54 9.65 -7.15
C PRO A 20 0.48 9.45 -8.24
N ASP A 21 0.50 10.24 -9.30
CA ASP A 21 -0.42 10.10 -10.42
C ASP A 21 0.06 9.06 -11.45
N GLY A 22 1.27 8.59 -11.33
CA GLY A 22 1.88 7.65 -12.26
C GLY A 22 2.14 6.28 -11.63
N ASP A 23 3.38 5.82 -11.76
CA ASP A 23 3.75 4.45 -11.42
C ASP A 23 4.28 4.29 -9.99
N PHE A 24 4.32 5.36 -9.21
CA PHE A 24 4.91 5.34 -7.88
C PHE A 24 4.38 4.21 -7.00
N PHE A 25 3.06 4.07 -6.91
CA PHE A 25 2.47 3.09 -5.99
C PHE A 25 2.80 1.65 -6.38
N ARG A 26 2.93 1.37 -7.67
CA ARG A 26 3.33 0.04 -8.12
C ARG A 26 4.77 -0.26 -7.72
N TYR A 27 5.67 0.70 -7.85
CA TYR A 27 7.06 0.54 -7.40
C TYR A 27 7.16 0.48 -5.89
N TRP A 28 6.33 1.24 -5.19
CA TRP A 28 6.25 1.16 -3.73
C TRP A 28 5.88 -0.23 -3.26
N VAL A 29 4.86 -0.83 -3.86
CA VAL A 29 4.44 -2.19 -3.51
C VAL A 29 5.53 -3.19 -3.85
N GLU A 30 6.21 -3.03 -4.97
CA GLU A 30 7.35 -3.89 -5.34
C GLU A 30 8.48 -3.78 -4.32
N PHE A 31 8.78 -2.57 -3.86
CA PHE A 31 9.78 -2.33 -2.83
C PHE A 31 9.44 -3.08 -1.52
N LEU A 32 8.15 -3.17 -1.19
CA LEU A 32 7.69 -3.85 0.01
C LEU A 32 7.53 -5.37 -0.15
N ARG A 33 7.92 -5.92 -1.27
CA ARG A 33 7.72 -7.34 -1.58
C ARG A 33 8.16 -8.30 -0.49
N PRO A 34 9.32 -8.11 0.18
CA PRO A 34 9.72 -9.00 1.27
C PRO A 34 8.72 -9.05 2.43
N LEU A 35 7.87 -8.03 2.57
CA LEU A 35 6.90 -7.97 3.65
C LEU A 35 5.58 -8.67 3.31
N HIS A 36 5.15 -8.60 2.05
CA HIS A 36 3.80 -9.06 1.69
C HIS A 36 3.79 -10.33 0.84
N GLU A 37 4.87 -10.65 0.15
CA GLU A 37 5.00 -11.85 -0.68
C GLU A 37 3.84 -12.05 -1.67
N LEU A 38 3.31 -10.95 -2.21
CA LEU A 38 2.20 -11.00 -3.16
C LEU A 38 2.68 -11.36 -4.55
N THR A 39 1.79 -11.96 -5.33
CA THR A 39 2.03 -12.19 -6.76
C THR A 39 1.95 -10.88 -7.53
N LYS A 40 2.40 -10.91 -8.78
CA LYS A 40 2.40 -9.72 -9.63
C LYS A 40 1.01 -9.10 -9.77
N ARG A 41 -0.02 -9.92 -10.04
CA ARG A 41 -1.39 -9.41 -10.17
C ARG A 41 -1.94 -8.88 -8.85
N GLU A 42 -1.61 -9.53 -7.76
CA GLU A 42 -2.00 -9.04 -6.44
C GLU A 42 -1.34 -7.71 -6.12
N MET A 43 -0.08 -7.54 -6.51
CA MET A 43 0.62 -6.25 -6.35
C MET A 43 -0.02 -5.15 -7.20
N ASP A 44 -0.46 -5.47 -8.41
CA ASP A 44 -1.17 -4.51 -9.26
C ASP A 44 -2.43 -4.00 -8.56
N VAL A 45 -3.20 -4.90 -7.96
CA VAL A 45 -4.42 -4.54 -7.23
C VAL A 45 -4.12 -3.70 -6.00
N LEU A 46 -3.14 -4.11 -5.20
CA LEU A 46 -2.77 -3.34 -4.01
C LEU A 46 -2.29 -1.93 -4.39
N ALA A 47 -1.47 -1.83 -5.43
CA ALA A 47 -0.99 -0.54 -5.90
C ALA A 47 -2.14 0.38 -6.30
N GLU A 48 -3.16 -0.17 -6.96
CA GLU A 48 -4.32 0.62 -7.35
C GLU A 48 -5.13 1.07 -6.14
N PHE A 49 -5.31 0.20 -5.14
CA PHE A 49 -5.93 0.59 -3.87
C PHE A 49 -5.19 1.76 -3.21
N LEU A 50 -3.87 1.69 -3.16
CA LEU A 50 -3.07 2.75 -2.54
C LEU A 50 -3.17 4.06 -3.32
N LYS A 51 -3.18 3.99 -4.64
CA LYS A 51 -3.34 5.15 -5.51
C LYS A 51 -4.70 5.82 -5.30
N VAL A 52 -5.76 5.03 -5.31
CA VAL A 52 -7.12 5.54 -5.08
C VAL A 52 -7.23 6.14 -3.68
N ARG A 53 -6.67 5.47 -2.68
CA ARG A 53 -6.65 5.99 -1.31
C ARG A 53 -5.96 7.33 -1.22
N TYR A 54 -4.81 7.46 -1.87
CA TYR A 54 -4.08 8.74 -1.90
C TYR A 54 -4.93 9.85 -2.51
N ASN A 55 -5.55 9.56 -3.65
CA ASN A 55 -6.40 10.55 -4.32
C ASN A 55 -7.60 10.94 -3.46
N LEU A 56 -8.25 9.98 -2.82
CA LEU A 56 -9.36 10.24 -1.90
C LEU A 56 -8.91 11.05 -0.67
N SER A 57 -7.71 10.82 -0.19
CA SER A 57 -7.18 11.52 0.99
C SER A 57 -7.01 13.02 0.76
N ARG A 58 -6.93 13.44 -0.48
CA ARG A 58 -6.83 14.87 -0.82
C ARG A 58 -8.16 15.58 -0.66
N GLU A 59 -9.26 14.85 -0.65
CA GLU A 59 -10.60 15.39 -0.54
C GLU A 59 -11.28 15.03 0.78
N ILE A 60 -11.01 13.85 1.30
CA ILE A 60 -11.63 13.33 2.51
C ILE A 60 -10.60 13.37 3.65
N ILE A 61 -10.78 14.27 4.59
CA ILE A 61 -9.84 14.45 5.70
C ILE A 61 -10.05 13.40 6.79
N ASN A 62 -11.30 13.00 7.04
CA ASN A 62 -11.61 12.01 8.07
C ASN A 62 -11.17 10.62 7.61
N THR A 63 -10.22 10.03 8.33
CA THR A 63 -9.62 8.74 7.96
C THR A 63 -10.62 7.59 7.95
N ASP A 64 -11.53 7.55 8.92
CA ASP A 64 -12.55 6.48 8.97
C ASP A 64 -13.47 6.55 7.76
N ARG A 65 -13.88 7.75 7.39
CA ARG A 65 -14.70 7.95 6.20
C ARG A 65 -13.94 7.58 4.94
N LEU A 66 -12.67 7.96 4.87
CA LEU A 66 -11.78 7.62 3.75
C LEU A 66 -11.72 6.10 3.56
N ASP A 67 -11.49 5.36 4.62
CA ASP A 67 -11.40 3.90 4.58
C ASP A 67 -12.72 3.26 4.16
N ARG A 68 -13.84 3.79 4.63
CA ARG A 68 -15.17 3.29 4.22
C ARG A 68 -15.44 3.52 2.74
N VAL A 69 -15.10 4.69 2.23
CA VAL A 69 -15.28 5.00 0.80
C VAL A 69 -14.37 4.11 -0.04
N LEU A 70 -13.12 3.92 0.40
CA LEU A 70 -12.17 3.07 -0.30
C LEU A 70 -12.68 1.63 -0.44
N MET A 71 -13.31 1.10 0.60
CA MET A 71 -13.80 -0.29 0.62
C MET A 71 -15.25 -0.41 0.16
N SER A 72 -15.85 0.65 -0.36
CA SER A 72 -17.19 0.58 -0.91
C SER A 72 -17.22 -0.30 -2.17
N GLU A 73 -18.37 -0.88 -2.45
CA GLU A 73 -18.54 -1.74 -3.63
C GLU A 73 -18.26 -0.99 -4.93
N GLU A 74 -18.64 0.28 -4.98
CA GLU A 74 -18.39 1.13 -6.14
C GLU A 74 -16.89 1.31 -6.38
N THR A 75 -16.15 1.70 -5.36
CA THR A 75 -14.70 1.90 -5.47
C THR A 75 -13.99 0.60 -5.83
N LYS A 76 -14.37 -0.50 -5.19
CA LYS A 76 -13.78 -1.81 -5.50
C LYS A 76 -14.04 -2.23 -6.94
N ARG A 77 -15.22 -1.92 -7.46
CA ARG A 77 -15.55 -2.20 -8.86
C ARG A 77 -14.64 -1.40 -9.80
N ASP A 78 -14.45 -0.12 -9.51
CA ASP A 78 -13.60 0.73 -10.32
C ASP A 78 -12.16 0.25 -10.31
N ILE A 79 -11.65 -0.14 -9.15
CA ILE A 79 -10.30 -0.70 -9.01
C ILE A 79 -10.19 -1.98 -9.83
N ARG A 80 -11.15 -2.87 -9.71
CA ARG A 80 -11.17 -4.13 -10.45
C ARG A 80 -11.13 -3.89 -11.96
N GLN A 81 -11.95 -2.96 -12.43
CA GLN A 81 -12.02 -2.62 -13.86
C GLN A 81 -10.71 -2.01 -14.35
N THR A 82 -10.13 -1.13 -13.57
CA THR A 82 -8.84 -0.52 -13.91
C THR A 82 -7.74 -1.58 -14.02
N CYS A 83 -7.76 -2.58 -13.16
CA CYS A 83 -6.79 -3.68 -13.21
C CYS A 83 -7.12 -4.74 -14.25
N GLY A 84 -8.28 -4.66 -14.90
CA GLY A 84 -8.69 -5.63 -15.92
C GLY A 84 -8.88 -7.03 -15.37
N ILE A 85 -9.47 -7.17 -14.19
CA ILE A 85 -9.62 -8.43 -13.47
C ILE A 85 -11.10 -8.79 -13.40
N SER A 86 -11.42 -10.08 -13.57
CA SER A 86 -12.79 -10.57 -13.43
C SER A 86 -13.27 -10.44 -11.99
N ALA A 87 -14.59 -10.35 -11.80
CA ALA A 87 -15.18 -10.25 -10.47
C ALA A 87 -14.76 -11.43 -9.58
N LYS A 88 -14.75 -12.62 -10.15
CA LYS A 88 -14.38 -13.84 -9.42
C LYS A 88 -12.91 -13.80 -8.97
N HIS A 89 -12.02 -13.43 -9.87
CA HIS A 89 -10.59 -13.34 -9.55
C HIS A 89 -10.33 -12.24 -8.49
N PHE A 90 -11.02 -11.12 -8.62
CA PHE A 90 -10.91 -10.04 -7.64
C PHE A 90 -11.33 -10.51 -6.24
N GLN A 91 -12.41 -11.29 -6.12
CA GLN A 91 -12.82 -11.82 -4.82
C GLN A 91 -11.76 -12.75 -4.22
N VAL A 92 -11.09 -13.55 -5.04
CA VAL A 92 -10.00 -14.40 -4.57
C VAL A 92 -8.85 -13.55 -4.05
N ILE A 93 -8.49 -12.49 -4.76
CA ILE A 93 -7.42 -11.57 -4.33
C ILE A 93 -7.80 -10.89 -3.02
N MET A 94 -9.03 -10.39 -2.89
CA MET A 94 -9.50 -9.74 -1.67
C MET A 94 -9.48 -10.70 -0.47
N SER A 95 -9.89 -11.95 -0.68
CA SER A 95 -9.84 -12.97 0.36
C SER A 95 -8.40 -13.21 0.82
N LYS A 96 -7.47 -13.28 -0.12
CA LYS A 96 -6.05 -13.43 0.20
C LYS A 96 -5.50 -12.24 0.98
N PHE A 97 -5.87 -11.03 0.58
CA PHE A 97 -5.46 -9.82 1.30
C PHE A 97 -5.93 -9.83 2.75
N ARG A 98 -7.14 -10.29 3.01
CA ARG A 98 -7.67 -10.42 4.37
C ARG A 98 -6.95 -11.52 5.14
N LYS A 99 -6.68 -12.63 4.47
CA LYS A 99 -6.06 -13.79 5.09
C LYS A 99 -4.61 -13.53 5.50
N ASN A 100 -3.85 -12.82 4.67
CA ASN A 100 -2.44 -12.58 4.95
C ASN A 100 -2.16 -11.22 5.62
N GLY A 101 -3.20 -10.48 6.00
CA GLY A 101 -3.05 -9.26 6.78
C GLY A 101 -2.76 -8.00 5.98
N VAL A 102 -2.87 -8.03 4.66
CA VAL A 102 -2.80 -6.82 3.83
C VAL A 102 -4.00 -5.91 4.13
N ILE A 103 -5.17 -6.53 4.31
CA ILE A 103 -6.38 -5.85 4.76
C ILE A 103 -6.74 -6.38 6.13
N ARG A 104 -6.89 -5.46 7.10
CA ARG A 104 -7.24 -5.76 8.48
C ARG A 104 -8.41 -4.89 8.89
N ASN A 105 -9.50 -5.52 9.37
CA ASN A 105 -10.71 -4.78 9.77
C ASN A 105 -11.23 -3.88 8.64
N GLU A 106 -11.23 -4.41 7.40
CA GLU A 106 -11.64 -3.68 6.19
C GLU A 106 -10.85 -2.39 5.96
N LYS A 107 -9.59 -2.37 6.35
CA LYS A 107 -8.64 -1.28 6.12
C LYS A 107 -7.32 -1.83 5.63
N ILE A 108 -6.64 -1.10 4.77
CA ILE A 108 -5.30 -1.47 4.36
C ILE A 108 -4.38 -1.33 5.56
N PHE A 109 -3.53 -2.34 5.77
CA PHE A 109 -2.56 -2.31 6.86
C PHE A 109 -1.71 -1.04 6.77
N LEU A 110 -1.68 -0.28 7.84
CA LEU A 110 -1.09 1.06 7.85
C LEU A 110 0.37 1.07 7.40
N ASN A 111 1.13 0.03 7.74
CA ASN A 111 2.54 -0.05 7.38
C ASN A 111 2.78 -0.19 5.86
N LEU A 112 1.74 -0.51 5.10
CA LEU A 112 1.82 -0.58 3.64
C LEU A 112 1.52 0.74 2.97
N ILE A 113 1.03 1.72 3.71
CA ILE A 113 0.61 3.01 3.16
C ILE A 113 1.79 3.98 3.25
N PRO A 114 2.28 4.48 2.10
CA PRO A 114 3.39 5.42 2.14
C PRO A 114 2.93 6.77 2.69
N SER A 115 3.79 7.40 3.49
CA SER A 115 3.56 8.74 3.98
C SER A 115 4.15 9.73 2.97
N ILE A 116 3.28 10.37 2.22
CA ILE A 116 3.67 11.31 1.16
C ILE A 116 3.35 12.73 1.62
N ASP A 117 4.28 13.67 1.39
CA ASP A 117 4.05 15.07 1.70
C ASP A 117 2.81 15.60 0.98
N LYS A 118 2.17 16.62 1.55
CA LYS A 118 0.95 17.20 1.00
C LYS A 118 1.07 17.70 -0.43
N ASP A 119 2.26 18.13 -0.82
CA ASP A 119 2.55 18.57 -2.17
C ASP A 119 2.94 17.41 -3.10
N GLY A 120 3.02 16.19 -2.58
CA GLY A 120 3.40 15.01 -3.35
C GLY A 120 4.86 14.98 -3.78
N ALA A 121 5.69 15.86 -3.23
CA ALA A 121 7.07 16.03 -3.70
C ALA A 121 8.07 15.08 -3.03
N ARG A 122 7.75 14.58 -1.84
CA ARG A 122 8.70 13.76 -1.07
C ARG A 122 8.05 12.60 -0.36
N LEU A 123 8.79 11.50 -0.33
CA LEU A 123 8.48 10.33 0.48
C LEU A 123 9.66 10.11 1.42
N MET A 124 9.37 9.98 2.71
CA MET A 124 10.38 9.66 3.71
C MET A 124 10.20 8.23 4.20
N ILE A 125 11.28 7.46 4.16
CA ILE A 125 11.28 6.09 4.66
C ILE A 125 12.27 6.03 5.83
N ASN A 126 11.77 5.61 6.99
CA ASN A 126 12.59 5.46 8.18
C ASN A 126 12.77 3.98 8.48
N PHE A 127 14.03 3.57 8.60
CA PHE A 127 14.36 2.23 9.03
C PHE A 127 14.86 2.30 10.47
N SER A 128 14.25 1.55 11.35
CA SER A 128 14.75 1.40 12.71
C SER A 128 15.04 -0.06 12.97
N PHE A 129 16.21 -0.30 13.54
CA PHE A 129 16.64 -1.66 13.86
C PHE A 129 16.32 -1.91 15.33
N LYS A 130 15.43 -2.85 15.56
CA LYS A 130 15.02 -3.28 16.89
C LYS A 130 15.29 -4.77 17.03
N ASP A 131 15.00 -5.30 18.19
CA ASP A 131 15.08 -6.74 18.42
C ASP A 131 14.17 -7.46 17.43
N GLU A 132 14.61 -8.62 16.95
CA GLU A 132 13.88 -9.41 15.97
C GLU A 132 12.42 -9.65 16.35
N GLN A 133 12.15 -9.78 17.64
CA GLN A 133 10.79 -9.99 18.15
C GLN A 133 9.84 -8.84 17.84
N GLN A 134 10.36 -7.68 17.47
CA GLN A 134 9.56 -6.49 17.18
C GLN A 134 9.26 -6.31 15.70
N PHE A 135 9.85 -7.17 14.85
CA PHE A 135 9.55 -7.12 13.42
C PHE A 135 8.31 -7.96 13.14
N VAL A 136 7.33 -7.34 12.54
CA VAL A 136 6.08 -8.00 12.17
C VAL A 136 6.05 -8.16 10.67
N LYS A 137 6.16 -9.40 10.21
CA LYS A 137 5.92 -9.72 8.81
C LYS A 137 4.42 -9.84 8.57
N LEU A 138 3.99 -9.52 7.36
CA LEU A 138 2.64 -9.84 6.94
C LEU A 138 2.53 -11.35 6.76
N GLY A 139 1.44 -11.89 7.21
CA GLY A 139 1.16 -13.32 7.16
C GLY A 139 -0.17 -13.61 7.82
N PRO A 140 -0.54 -14.89 7.97
CA PRO A 140 -1.76 -15.24 8.68
C PRO A 140 -1.76 -14.61 10.07
N GLN A 141 -2.82 -13.90 10.38
CA GLN A 141 -2.93 -13.32 11.71
C GLN A 141 -3.17 -14.41 12.72
N LYS A 142 -2.28 -14.51 13.69
CA LYS A 142 -2.52 -15.35 14.83
C LYS A 142 -3.55 -14.66 15.71
N SER A 143 -4.51 -15.40 16.21
CA SER A 143 -5.40 -14.87 17.21
C SER A 143 -4.54 -14.35 18.34
N SER A 144 -4.82 -13.15 18.75
CA SER A 144 -3.99 -12.52 19.74
C SER A 144 -4.01 -13.31 20.99
N GLN A 145 -2.94 -13.50 21.48
CA GLN A 145 -2.81 -13.96 22.63
C GLN A 145 -2.92 -13.11 23.66
N LYS A 146 -3.31 -13.21 24.38
CA LYS A 146 -3.35 -12.43 25.33
C LYS A 146 -2.48 -12.46 26.24
N SER A 147 -2.11 -12.19 26.53
CA SER A 147 -1.26 -12.42 27.56
C SER A 147 -1.24 -11.73 28.68
#